data_c1d4e1f14f7ac1c86e61e765b4b88ea7
#
_entry.id   c1d4e1f14f7ac1c86e61e765b4b88ea7
#
_cell.length_a   1.000
_cell.length_b   1.000
_cell.length_c   1.000
_cell.angle_alpha   90.00
_cell.angle_beta   90.00
_cell.angle_gamma   90.00
#
_symmetry.space_group_name_H-M   'P 1'
#
loop_
_entity.id
_entity.type
_entity.pdbx_description
1 polymer ?
#
loop_
_entity_poly.entity_id
_entity_poly.type
_entity_poly.pdbx_seq_one_letter_code
_entity_poly.pdbx_strand_id
1 'polypeptide(L)'
;MSSIREKTIAALDAAEASYRKLAALPLEALTRPDKQALLNRLEELDKKMTALDRRLIGQLVTEGDPALFGGAAWADVLSRRLRISRGEAQRRIAEARSA
;
A
#
# COMPACT_ATOMS: atom_id res chain seq x y z
N MET A 1 -6.52 24.34 -11.49
CA MET A 1 -6.14 22.96 -11.80
C MET A 1 -5.74 22.24 -10.52
N SER A 2 -6.15 20.97 -10.37
CA SER A 2 -5.77 20.17 -9.21
C SER A 2 -4.30 19.75 -9.34
N SER A 3 -3.54 19.91 -8.27
CA SER A 3 -2.15 19.43 -8.20
C SER A 3 -2.13 17.90 -8.13
N ILE A 4 -0.96 17.31 -8.38
CA ILE A 4 -0.78 15.85 -8.24
C ILE A 4 -1.03 15.44 -6.78
N ARG A 5 -0.67 16.29 -5.83
CA ARG A 5 -0.94 16.06 -4.41
C ARG A 5 -2.44 15.98 -4.12
N GLU A 6 -3.21 16.94 -4.64
CA GLU A 6 -4.66 16.96 -4.46
C GLU A 6 -5.32 15.74 -5.09
N LYS A 7 -4.89 15.36 -6.29
CA LYS A 7 -5.39 14.17 -6.97
C LYS A 7 -5.09 12.89 -6.18
N THR A 8 -3.89 12.82 -5.59
CA THR A 8 -3.49 11.68 -4.77
C THR A 8 -4.36 11.56 -3.52
N ILE A 9 -4.58 12.68 -2.82
CA ILE A 9 -5.43 12.71 -1.63
C ILE A 9 -6.86 12.29 -1.99
N ALA A 10 -7.40 12.84 -3.08
CA ALA A 10 -8.75 12.50 -3.52
C ALA A 10 -8.89 11.01 -3.85
N ALA A 11 -7.88 10.43 -4.50
CA ALA A 11 -7.88 9.00 -4.84
C ALA A 11 -7.82 8.13 -3.58
N LEU A 12 -7.00 8.51 -2.60
CA LEU A 12 -6.92 7.79 -1.32
C LEU A 12 -8.23 7.88 -0.55
N ASP A 13 -8.85 9.06 -0.49
CA ASP A 13 -10.13 9.25 0.17
C ASP A 13 -11.21 8.37 -0.47
N ALA A 14 -11.22 8.30 -1.81
CA ALA A 14 -12.16 7.45 -2.53
C ALA A 14 -11.93 5.96 -2.24
N ALA A 15 -10.66 5.52 -2.18
CA ALA A 15 -10.30 4.13 -1.86
C ALA A 15 -10.73 3.77 -0.44
N GLU A 16 -10.49 4.66 0.52
CA GLU A 16 -10.89 4.45 1.91
C GLU A 16 -12.41 4.39 2.05
N ALA A 17 -13.14 5.23 1.33
CA ALA A 17 -14.60 5.21 1.32
C ALA A 17 -15.12 3.89 0.74
N SER A 18 -14.51 3.39 -0.33
CA SER A 18 -14.86 2.11 -0.94
C SER A 18 -14.57 0.95 0.03
N TYR A 19 -13.44 1.00 0.73
CA TYR A 19 -13.11 0.01 1.76
C TYR A 19 -14.18 -0.04 2.85
N ARG A 20 -14.60 1.13 3.35
CA ARG A 20 -15.63 1.18 4.39
C ARG A 20 -16.95 0.55 3.93
N LYS A 21 -17.33 0.77 2.67
CA LYS A 21 -18.52 0.15 2.09
C LYS A 21 -18.39 -1.37 2.04
N LEU A 22 -17.23 -1.87 1.59
CA LEU A 22 -16.97 -3.30 1.53
C LEU A 22 -16.98 -3.93 2.94
N ALA A 23 -16.35 -3.26 3.90
CA ALA A 23 -16.26 -3.76 5.27
C ALA A 23 -17.62 -3.79 5.97
N ALA A 24 -18.55 -2.94 5.56
CA ALA A 24 -19.90 -2.87 6.14
C ALA A 24 -20.89 -3.85 5.50
N LEU A 25 -20.52 -4.56 4.44
CA LEU A 25 -21.42 -5.50 3.78
C LEU A 25 -21.74 -6.69 4.69
N PRO A 26 -23.03 -7.14 4.68
CA PRO A 26 -23.42 -8.36 5.42
C PRO A 26 -22.93 -9.58 4.65
N LEU A 27 -21.70 -10.00 4.89
CA LEU A 27 -21.03 -11.07 4.12
C LEU A 27 -21.81 -12.40 4.21
N GLU A 28 -22.49 -12.64 5.31
CA GLU A 28 -23.32 -13.84 5.51
C GLU A 28 -24.52 -13.90 4.57
N ALA A 29 -24.92 -12.75 4.00
CA ALA A 29 -26.02 -12.70 3.02
C ALA A 29 -25.57 -13.06 1.61
N LEU A 30 -24.25 -13.12 1.37
CA LEU A 30 -23.73 -13.50 0.07
C LEU A 30 -23.83 -15.00 -0.16
N THR A 31 -24.09 -15.40 -1.41
CA THR A 31 -24.07 -16.81 -1.79
C THR A 31 -22.62 -17.31 -1.75
N ARG A 32 -22.43 -18.64 -1.75
CA ARG A 32 -21.09 -19.22 -1.79
C ARG A 32 -20.30 -18.78 -3.05
N PRO A 33 -20.90 -18.82 -4.26
CA PRO A 33 -20.22 -18.30 -5.45
C PRO A 33 -19.83 -16.82 -5.33
N ASP A 34 -20.68 -15.99 -4.73
CA ASP A 34 -20.39 -14.58 -4.53
C ASP A 34 -19.23 -14.37 -3.57
N LYS A 35 -19.18 -15.16 -2.50
CA LYS A 35 -18.06 -15.11 -1.55
C LYS A 35 -16.74 -15.47 -2.24
N GLN A 36 -16.76 -16.51 -3.08
CA GLN A 36 -15.57 -16.93 -3.82
C GLN A 36 -15.13 -15.83 -4.80
N ALA A 37 -16.08 -15.23 -5.52
CA ALA A 37 -15.78 -14.14 -6.46
C ALA A 37 -15.18 -12.93 -5.72
N LEU A 38 -15.74 -12.58 -4.57
CA LEU A 38 -15.22 -11.48 -3.76
C LEU A 38 -13.79 -11.77 -3.31
N LEU A 39 -13.54 -12.98 -2.82
CA LEU A 39 -12.21 -13.36 -2.36
C LEU A 39 -11.19 -13.27 -3.50
N ASN A 40 -11.54 -13.74 -4.69
CA ASN A 40 -10.67 -13.67 -5.86
C ASN A 40 -10.35 -12.23 -6.24
N ARG A 41 -11.33 -11.35 -6.21
CA ARG A 41 -11.13 -9.94 -6.56
C ARG A 41 -10.31 -9.21 -5.50
N LEU A 42 -10.48 -9.55 -4.23
CA LEU A 42 -9.67 -8.99 -3.15
C LEU A 42 -8.19 -9.40 -3.32
N GLU A 43 -7.94 -10.64 -3.70
CA GLU A 43 -6.59 -11.12 -3.96
C GLU A 43 -5.94 -10.36 -5.11
N GLU A 44 -6.67 -10.13 -6.20
CA GLU A 44 -6.17 -9.35 -7.34
C GLU A 44 -5.88 -7.89 -6.94
N LEU A 45 -6.77 -7.29 -6.14
CA LEU A 45 -6.59 -5.93 -5.66
C LEU A 45 -5.35 -5.83 -4.77
N ASP A 46 -5.17 -6.81 -3.87
CA ASP A 46 -4.02 -6.86 -2.98
C ASP A 46 -2.70 -6.90 -3.78
N LYS A 47 -2.63 -7.70 -4.83
CA LYS A 47 -1.46 -7.76 -5.71
C LYS A 47 -1.17 -6.42 -6.36
N LYS A 48 -2.20 -5.72 -6.83
CA LYS A 48 -2.05 -4.40 -7.47
C LYS A 48 -1.59 -3.35 -6.47
N MET A 49 -2.13 -3.37 -5.25
CA MET A 49 -1.74 -2.45 -4.19
C MET A 49 -0.30 -2.70 -3.76
N THR A 50 0.10 -3.96 -3.67
CA THR A 50 1.48 -4.32 -3.34
C THR A 50 2.45 -3.83 -4.42
N ALA A 51 2.09 -3.99 -5.70
CA ALA A 51 2.92 -3.50 -6.80
C ALA A 51 3.11 -1.98 -6.73
N LEU A 52 2.04 -1.25 -6.45
CA LEU A 52 2.09 0.21 -6.30
C LEU A 52 2.98 0.61 -5.11
N ASP A 53 2.81 -0.07 -3.99
CA ASP A 53 3.61 0.16 -2.79
C ASP A 53 5.11 -0.01 -3.08
N ARG A 54 5.49 -1.07 -3.81
CA ARG A 54 6.90 -1.33 -4.16
C ARG A 54 7.45 -0.27 -5.11
N ARG A 55 6.64 0.21 -6.04
CA ARG A 55 7.05 1.30 -6.93
C ARG A 55 7.34 2.58 -6.15
N LEU A 56 6.50 2.92 -5.18
CA LEU A 56 6.69 4.10 -4.35
C LEU A 56 7.94 3.97 -3.49
N ILE A 57 8.16 2.81 -2.88
CA ILE A 57 9.38 2.56 -2.10
C ILE A 57 10.61 2.70 -2.99
N GLY A 58 10.58 2.12 -4.20
CA GLY A 58 11.68 2.23 -5.14
C GLY A 58 12.02 3.66 -5.49
N GLN A 59 11.02 4.49 -5.76
CA GLN A 59 11.23 5.91 -6.04
C GLN A 59 11.80 6.64 -4.84
N LEU A 60 11.25 6.38 -3.66
CA LEU A 60 11.66 7.06 -2.44
C LEU A 60 13.12 6.75 -2.09
N VAL A 61 13.53 5.48 -2.15
CA VAL A 61 14.90 5.08 -1.80
C VAL A 61 15.93 5.46 -2.88
N THR A 62 15.49 5.67 -4.12
CA THR A 62 16.36 6.08 -5.22
C THR A 62 16.57 7.59 -5.21
N GLU A 63 15.54 8.37 -4.94
CA GLU A 63 15.55 9.82 -5.07
C GLU A 63 15.82 10.57 -3.77
N GLY A 64 15.59 9.91 -2.64
CA GLY A 64 15.66 10.56 -1.34
C GLY A 64 16.88 10.19 -0.51
N ASP A 65 17.08 10.97 0.55
CA ASP A 65 18.10 10.73 1.56
C ASP A 65 17.39 10.33 2.85
N PRO A 66 17.69 9.16 3.45
CA PRO A 66 17.05 8.75 4.69
C PRO A 66 17.28 9.71 5.85
N ALA A 67 18.38 10.47 5.83
CA ALA A 67 18.66 11.46 6.88
C ALA A 67 17.59 12.56 6.94
N LEU A 68 16.95 12.89 5.82
CA LEU A 68 15.88 13.90 5.78
C LEU A 68 14.62 13.41 6.52
N PHE A 69 14.52 12.11 6.79
CA PHE A 69 13.40 11.51 7.51
C PHE A 69 13.81 11.02 8.91
N GLY A 70 14.97 11.47 9.39
CA GLY A 70 15.43 11.17 10.75
C GLY A 70 16.06 9.80 10.94
N GLY A 71 16.48 9.14 9.86
CA GLY A 71 17.09 7.81 9.95
C GLY A 71 18.44 7.73 9.24
N ALA A 72 19.26 6.76 9.65
CA ALA A 72 20.55 6.51 9.04
C ALA A 72 20.44 5.64 7.79
N ALA A 73 19.37 4.85 7.69
CA ALA A 73 19.12 3.95 6.57
C ALA A 73 17.62 3.92 6.25
N TRP A 74 17.28 3.59 5.00
CA TRP A 74 15.88 3.51 4.59
C TRP A 74 15.10 2.44 5.35
N ALA A 75 15.74 1.34 5.74
CA ALA A 75 15.08 0.30 6.55
C ALA A 75 14.63 0.86 7.90
N ASP A 76 15.41 1.73 8.52
CA ASP A 76 15.04 2.38 9.79
C ASP A 76 13.86 3.33 9.60
N VAL A 77 13.91 4.15 8.55
CA VAL A 77 12.85 5.10 8.24
C VAL A 77 11.53 4.37 8.02
N LEU A 78 11.53 3.37 7.12
CA LEU A 78 10.30 2.64 6.78
C LEU A 78 9.77 1.82 7.96
N SER A 79 10.66 1.21 8.74
CA SER A 79 10.26 0.46 9.93
C SER A 79 9.46 1.34 10.89
N ARG A 80 9.94 2.55 11.17
CA ARG A 80 9.25 3.47 12.06
C ARG A 80 7.97 4.04 11.48
N ARG A 81 8.04 4.50 10.23
CA ARG A 81 6.90 5.18 9.61
C ARG A 81 5.75 4.25 9.27
N LEU A 82 6.06 3.03 8.85
CA LEU A 82 5.04 2.04 8.49
C LEU A 82 4.69 1.10 9.64
N ARG A 83 5.39 1.22 10.78
CA ARG A 83 5.20 0.36 11.95
C ARG A 83 5.36 -1.11 11.60
N ILE A 84 6.42 -1.41 10.88
CA ILE A 84 6.80 -2.77 10.49
C ILE A 84 8.17 -3.09 11.07
N SER A 85 8.55 -4.36 11.10
CA SER A 85 9.88 -4.75 11.56
C SER A 85 10.95 -4.25 10.59
N ARG A 86 12.18 -4.12 11.09
CA ARG A 86 13.31 -3.75 10.24
C ARG A 86 13.54 -4.79 9.13
N GLY A 87 13.39 -6.08 9.46
CA GLY A 87 13.50 -7.17 8.47
C GLY A 87 12.47 -7.06 7.36
N GLU A 88 11.22 -6.74 7.71
CA GLU A 88 10.16 -6.52 6.73
C GLU A 88 10.46 -5.30 5.86
N ALA A 89 10.97 -4.22 6.46
CA ALA A 89 11.37 -3.03 5.71
C ALA A 89 12.48 -3.36 4.71
N GLN A 90 13.49 -4.12 5.14
CA GLN A 90 14.59 -4.56 4.26
C GLN A 90 14.08 -5.42 3.11
N ARG A 91 13.13 -6.31 3.39
CA ARG A 91 12.52 -7.17 2.37
C ARG A 91 11.80 -6.34 1.31
N ARG A 92 11.00 -5.36 1.73
CA ARG A 92 10.26 -4.50 0.80
C ARG A 92 11.19 -3.65 -0.07
N ILE A 93 12.28 -3.15 0.50
CA ILE A 93 13.29 -2.39 -0.24
C ILE A 93 13.96 -3.29 -1.28
N ALA A 94 14.32 -4.51 -0.91
CA ALA A 94 14.94 -5.48 -1.82
C ALA A 94 14.00 -5.83 -2.97
N GLU A 95 12.72 -6.07 -2.69
CA GLU A 95 11.70 -6.33 -3.72
C GLU A 95 11.55 -5.13 -4.67
N ALA A 96 11.55 -3.91 -4.13
CA ALA A 96 11.44 -2.70 -4.93
C ALA A 96 12.62 -2.53 -5.89
N ARG A 97 13.83 -2.90 -5.44
CA ARG A 97 15.06 -2.77 -6.24
C ARG A 97 15.20 -3.85 -7.30
N SER A 98 14.59 -5.01 -7.09
CA SER A 98 14.67 -6.13 -8.03
C SER A 98 13.58 -6.09 -9.10
N ALA A 99 12.65 -5.17 -8.99
CA ALA A 99 11.55 -5.03 -9.95
C ALA A 99 11.98 -4.32 -11.23
#